data_7c2d68d63ecd804690c5b8ee1719eaf5
#
_entry.id   7c2d68d63ecd804690c5b8ee1719eaf5
#
_cell.length_a   1.000
_cell.length_b   1.000
_cell.length_c   1.000
_cell.angle_alpha   90.00
_cell.angle_beta   90.00
_cell.angle_gamma   90.00
#
_symmetry.space_group_name_H-M   'P 1'
#
loop_
_entity.id
_entity.type
_entity.pdbx_description
1 polymer ?
#
loop_
_entity_poly.entity_id
_entity_poly.type
_entity_poly.pdbx_seq_one_letter_code
_entity_poly.pdbx_strand_id
1 'polypeptide(L)'
;AYYNAVLREVAGAMESRNTDVEEMRKELKEGEIFYRIIESNIARDNPVGSLLIKARLTGDGSDLVADEIVSNLNLGMLGRSRGEMANIATAENREGRMAEASGTKEFAEIFMPDLELRMGATVRGNLLAALNDLNSAVKADDAAKSTEVQAIITTIFNDYEQQLNLAAYSPTSDTALVDNAVASYQEIADALAKDPIDVNAIVAAY
;
A
#
# COMPACT_ATOMS: atom_id res chain seq x y z
N ALA A 1 -0.97 13.32 -5.63
CA ALA A 1 -2.23 14.08 -5.60
C ALA A 1 -3.38 13.23 -5.07
N TYR A 2 -3.79 12.12 -5.73
CA TYR A 2 -4.98 11.33 -5.36
C TYR A 2 -4.83 10.59 -4.02
N TYR A 3 -3.65 10.06 -3.68
CA TYR A 3 -3.36 9.50 -2.37
C TYR A 3 -3.72 10.49 -1.24
N ASN A 4 -3.23 11.73 -1.32
CA ASN A 4 -3.54 12.75 -0.31
C ASN A 4 -5.02 13.16 -0.33
N ALA A 5 -5.71 13.06 -1.46
CA ALA A 5 -7.14 13.29 -1.54
C ALA A 5 -7.90 12.22 -0.73
N VAL A 6 -7.58 10.93 -0.92
CA VAL A 6 -8.20 9.86 -0.09
C VAL A 6 -7.98 10.12 1.40
N LEU A 7 -6.77 10.48 1.82
CA LEU A 7 -6.48 10.77 3.23
C LEU A 7 -7.32 11.93 3.79
N ARG A 8 -7.51 12.98 2.99
CA ARG A 8 -8.31 14.15 3.38
C ARG A 8 -9.78 13.77 3.57
N GLU A 9 -10.36 13.03 2.62
CA GLU A 9 -11.77 12.63 2.71
C GLU A 9 -12.00 11.64 3.89
N VAL A 10 -11.06 10.73 4.13
CA VAL A 10 -11.13 9.86 5.33
C VAL A 10 -11.08 10.68 6.62
N ALA A 11 -10.22 11.71 6.69
CA ALA A 11 -10.16 12.59 7.85
C ALA A 11 -11.48 13.37 8.03
N GLY A 12 -12.04 13.95 6.95
CA GLY A 12 -13.33 14.64 6.98
C GLY A 12 -14.49 13.73 7.43
N ALA A 13 -14.51 12.50 6.92
CA ALA A 13 -15.51 11.51 7.34
C ALA A 13 -15.40 11.18 8.84
N MET A 14 -14.18 11.06 9.38
CA MET A 14 -13.96 10.83 10.83
C MET A 14 -14.41 12.00 11.68
N GLU A 15 -14.16 13.25 11.24
CA GLU A 15 -14.61 14.47 11.94
C GLU A 15 -16.14 14.57 11.97
N SER A 16 -16.82 14.25 10.86
CA SER A 16 -18.26 14.38 10.69
C SER A 16 -19.06 13.20 11.30
N ARG A 17 -18.40 12.05 11.57
CA ARG A 17 -19.03 10.77 11.93
C ARG A 17 -20.09 10.85 13.02
N ASN A 18 -19.85 11.67 14.06
CA ASN A 18 -20.75 11.77 15.22
C ASN A 18 -21.62 13.02 15.23
N THR A 19 -21.46 13.92 14.25
CA THR A 19 -22.11 15.24 14.22
C THR A 19 -22.96 15.44 12.97
N ASP A 20 -22.54 14.93 11.83
CA ASP A 20 -23.21 15.08 10.54
C ASP A 20 -23.02 13.82 9.67
N VAL A 21 -23.98 12.91 9.74
CA VAL A 21 -23.94 11.63 9.00
C VAL A 21 -24.00 11.83 7.47
N GLU A 22 -24.68 12.87 7.01
CA GLU A 22 -24.76 13.16 5.57
C GLU A 22 -23.43 13.66 5.03
N GLU A 23 -22.76 14.57 5.77
CA GLU A 23 -21.40 15.02 5.41
C GLU A 23 -20.42 13.87 5.47
N MET A 24 -20.45 13.02 6.50
CA MET A 24 -19.62 11.81 6.57
C MET A 24 -19.77 10.92 5.32
N ARG A 25 -21.01 10.66 4.90
CA ARG A 25 -21.27 9.83 3.70
C ARG A 25 -20.77 10.45 2.41
N LYS A 26 -20.86 11.78 2.31
CA LYS A 26 -20.32 12.54 1.17
C LYS A 26 -18.80 12.41 1.12
N GLU A 27 -18.11 12.61 2.24
CA GLU A 27 -16.66 12.46 2.34
C GLU A 27 -16.21 11.04 1.97
N LEU A 28 -16.89 10.00 2.47
CA LEU A 28 -16.60 8.62 2.10
C LEU A 28 -16.77 8.38 0.59
N LYS A 29 -17.81 8.97 -0.01
CA LYS A 29 -18.05 8.83 -1.45
C LYS A 29 -16.99 9.54 -2.29
N GLU A 30 -16.54 10.72 -1.87
CA GLU A 30 -15.44 11.43 -2.52
C GLU A 30 -14.12 10.66 -2.36
N GLY A 31 -13.86 10.11 -1.17
CA GLY A 31 -12.73 9.22 -0.91
C GLY A 31 -12.72 7.98 -1.81
N GLU A 32 -13.88 7.34 -2.01
CA GLU A 32 -14.04 6.20 -2.93
C GLU A 32 -13.67 6.60 -4.38
N ILE A 33 -14.15 7.76 -4.85
CA ILE A 33 -13.84 8.24 -6.21
C ILE A 33 -12.35 8.43 -6.39
N PHE A 34 -11.66 9.08 -5.45
CA PHE A 34 -10.21 9.26 -5.51
C PHE A 34 -9.44 7.95 -5.39
N TYR A 35 -9.92 7.03 -4.52
CA TYR A 35 -9.30 5.72 -4.36
C TYR A 35 -9.35 4.90 -5.64
N ARG A 36 -10.47 4.87 -6.36
CA ARG A 36 -10.60 4.16 -7.64
C ARG A 36 -9.52 4.51 -8.67
N ILE A 37 -8.99 5.75 -8.62
CA ILE A 37 -7.93 6.18 -9.53
C ILE A 37 -6.59 5.51 -9.21
N ILE A 38 -6.34 5.20 -7.93
CA ILE A 38 -5.10 4.59 -7.46
C ILE A 38 -5.25 3.12 -7.06
N GLU A 39 -6.45 2.57 -7.09
CA GLU A 39 -6.78 1.21 -6.65
C GLU A 39 -5.87 0.15 -7.27
N SER A 40 -5.64 0.21 -8.59
CA SER A 40 -4.78 -0.75 -9.29
C SER A 40 -3.33 -0.74 -8.80
N ASN A 41 -2.82 0.42 -8.38
CA ASN A 41 -1.47 0.53 -7.83
C ASN A 41 -1.39 -0.08 -6.43
N ILE A 42 -2.45 0.09 -5.61
CA ILE A 42 -2.51 -0.49 -4.27
C ILE A 42 -2.76 -2.01 -4.36
N ALA A 43 -3.76 -2.43 -5.14
CA ALA A 43 -4.15 -3.83 -5.28
C ALA A 43 -3.04 -4.74 -5.83
N ARG A 44 -2.12 -4.21 -6.64
CA ARG A 44 -0.99 -4.96 -7.18
C ARG A 44 -0.08 -5.51 -6.09
N ASP A 45 0.20 -4.72 -5.07
CA ASP A 45 1.20 -5.04 -4.04
C ASP A 45 0.56 -5.27 -2.65
N ASN A 46 -0.73 -4.90 -2.47
CA ASN A 46 -1.53 -5.14 -1.27
C ASN A 46 -3.00 -5.44 -1.66
N PRO A 47 -3.30 -6.59 -2.25
CA PRO A 47 -4.65 -6.91 -2.73
C PRO A 47 -5.68 -6.99 -1.60
N VAL A 48 -5.35 -7.59 -0.46
CA VAL A 48 -6.25 -7.69 0.70
C VAL A 48 -6.54 -6.31 1.28
N GLY A 49 -5.51 -5.49 1.47
CA GLY A 49 -5.67 -4.12 1.94
C GLY A 49 -6.48 -3.25 0.98
N SER A 50 -6.37 -3.48 -0.33
CA SER A 50 -7.18 -2.81 -1.34
C SER A 50 -8.68 -3.10 -1.17
N LEU A 51 -9.04 -4.36 -0.91
CA LEU A 51 -10.42 -4.75 -0.63
C LEU A 51 -10.94 -4.12 0.66
N LEU A 52 -10.12 -4.09 1.72
CA LEU A 52 -10.47 -3.44 2.99
C LEU A 52 -10.73 -1.95 2.81
N ILE A 53 -9.83 -1.23 2.13
CA ILE A 53 -10.02 0.20 1.84
C ILE A 53 -11.33 0.42 1.11
N LYS A 54 -11.60 -0.36 0.06
CA LYS A 54 -12.84 -0.26 -0.72
C LYS A 54 -14.06 -0.50 0.15
N ALA A 55 -14.06 -1.55 0.96
CA ALA A 55 -15.17 -1.87 1.87
C ALA A 55 -15.45 -0.72 2.84
N ARG A 56 -14.40 -0.11 3.46
CA ARG A 56 -14.56 1.01 4.36
C ARG A 56 -15.11 2.27 3.69
N LEU A 57 -14.64 2.58 2.48
CA LEU A 57 -15.09 3.76 1.73
C LEU A 57 -16.49 3.61 1.13
N THR A 58 -16.96 2.37 0.87
CA THR A 58 -18.30 2.11 0.35
C THR A 58 -19.32 1.76 1.44
N GLY A 59 -18.88 1.57 2.67
CA GLY A 59 -19.72 1.27 3.83
C GLY A 59 -20.53 2.45 4.33
N ASP A 60 -21.24 2.24 5.44
CA ASP A 60 -22.05 3.27 6.10
C ASP A 60 -21.26 4.16 7.07
N GLY A 61 -19.95 3.93 7.20
CA GLY A 61 -19.04 4.65 8.08
C GLY A 61 -19.04 4.19 9.53
N SER A 62 -19.92 3.25 9.92
CA SER A 62 -20.03 2.75 11.31
C SER A 62 -18.75 2.06 11.78
N ASP A 63 -18.06 1.40 10.88
CA ASP A 63 -16.83 0.63 11.09
C ASP A 63 -15.57 1.32 10.54
N LEU A 64 -15.66 2.60 10.20
CA LEU A 64 -14.55 3.38 9.66
C LEU A 64 -13.40 3.48 10.67
N VAL A 65 -12.23 3.00 10.29
CA VAL A 65 -10.97 3.10 11.04
C VAL A 65 -9.92 3.76 10.14
N ALA A 66 -9.64 5.03 10.38
CA ALA A 66 -8.75 5.81 9.52
C ALA A 66 -7.34 5.20 9.44
N ASP A 67 -6.78 4.75 10.57
CA ASP A 67 -5.43 4.18 10.58
C ASP A 67 -5.34 2.84 9.80
N GLU A 68 -6.42 2.06 9.73
CA GLU A 68 -6.50 0.87 8.89
C GLU A 68 -6.39 1.23 7.40
N ILE A 69 -7.11 2.27 6.96
CA ILE A 69 -7.07 2.75 5.56
C ILE A 69 -5.69 3.31 5.24
N VAL A 70 -5.15 4.19 6.10
CA VAL A 70 -3.82 4.80 5.94
C VAL A 70 -2.74 3.73 5.84
N SER A 71 -2.77 2.75 6.75
CA SER A 71 -1.78 1.67 6.79
C SER A 71 -1.84 0.79 5.53
N ASN A 72 -3.04 0.44 5.06
CA ASN A 72 -3.20 -0.36 3.85
C ASN A 72 -2.81 0.40 2.57
N LEU A 73 -3.07 1.70 2.48
CA LEU A 73 -2.57 2.55 1.41
C LEU A 73 -1.03 2.56 1.39
N ASN A 74 -0.42 2.73 2.56
CA ASN A 74 1.04 2.77 2.71
C ASN A 74 1.70 1.42 2.43
N LEU A 75 1.08 0.29 2.82
CA LEU A 75 1.56 -1.04 2.44
C LEU A 75 1.60 -1.22 0.91
N GLY A 76 0.59 -0.75 0.20
CA GLY A 76 0.59 -0.77 -1.26
C GLY A 76 1.71 0.09 -1.87
N MET A 77 1.91 1.31 -1.38
CA MET A 77 2.98 2.20 -1.86
C MET A 77 4.38 1.69 -1.49
N LEU A 78 4.54 1.09 -0.31
CA LEU A 78 5.77 0.43 0.10
C LEU A 78 6.11 -0.76 -0.82
N GLY A 79 5.11 -1.58 -1.16
CA GLY A 79 5.25 -2.68 -2.12
C GLY A 79 5.70 -2.17 -3.49
N ARG A 80 5.09 -1.07 -3.97
CA ARG A 80 5.52 -0.40 -5.21
C ARG A 80 6.99 0.03 -5.15
N SER A 81 7.40 0.74 -4.10
CA SER A 81 8.77 1.19 -3.92
C SER A 81 9.77 0.02 -3.91
N ARG A 82 9.43 -1.08 -3.23
CA ARG A 82 10.23 -2.32 -3.23
C ARG A 82 10.34 -2.94 -4.63
N GLY A 83 9.24 -2.96 -5.37
CA GLY A 83 9.21 -3.48 -6.74
C GLY A 83 10.16 -2.73 -7.67
N GLU A 84 10.10 -1.39 -7.66
CA GLU A 84 11.02 -0.55 -8.42
C GLU A 84 12.48 -0.82 -8.00
N MET A 85 12.76 -0.89 -6.69
CA MET A 85 14.11 -1.19 -6.19
C MET A 85 14.63 -2.56 -6.65
N ALA A 86 13.79 -3.58 -6.66
CA ALA A 86 14.14 -4.91 -7.14
C ALA A 86 14.44 -4.94 -8.65
N ASN A 87 13.71 -4.15 -9.42
CA ASN A 87 13.88 -4.04 -10.87
C ASN A 87 15.22 -3.43 -11.28
N ILE A 88 15.91 -2.69 -10.40
CA ILE A 88 17.25 -2.14 -10.69
C ILE A 88 18.21 -3.25 -11.15
N ALA A 89 18.12 -4.44 -10.54
CA ALA A 89 18.99 -5.57 -10.87
C ALA A 89 18.72 -6.20 -12.24
N THR A 90 17.49 -6.07 -12.75
CA THR A 90 17.03 -6.70 -13.99
C THR A 90 16.87 -5.73 -15.15
N ALA A 91 17.03 -4.42 -14.92
CA ALA A 91 16.92 -3.41 -15.96
C ALA A 91 18.02 -3.60 -17.02
N GLU A 92 17.60 -3.58 -18.29
CA GLU A 92 18.46 -3.89 -19.44
C GLU A 92 19.65 -2.96 -19.61
N ASN A 93 19.51 -1.71 -19.19
CA ASN A 93 20.53 -0.69 -19.40
C ASN A 93 20.59 0.30 -18.21
N ARG A 94 21.57 1.20 -18.22
CA ARG A 94 21.79 2.19 -17.19
C ARG A 94 20.60 3.15 -17.03
N GLU A 95 19.99 3.56 -18.13
CA GLU A 95 18.85 4.48 -18.10
C GLU A 95 17.64 3.82 -17.43
N GLY A 96 17.39 2.55 -17.74
CA GLY A 96 16.38 1.74 -17.03
C GLY A 96 16.67 1.65 -15.54
N ARG A 97 17.92 1.32 -15.14
CA ARG A 97 18.30 1.30 -13.71
C ARG A 97 18.09 2.64 -13.02
N MET A 98 18.38 3.75 -13.71
CA MET A 98 18.13 5.10 -13.17
C MET A 98 16.65 5.40 -13.03
N ALA A 99 15.80 4.96 -13.94
CA ALA A 99 14.35 5.10 -13.86
C ALA A 99 13.80 4.33 -12.65
N GLU A 100 14.22 3.08 -12.47
CA GLU A 100 13.82 2.24 -11.34
C GLU A 100 14.27 2.84 -9.99
N ALA A 101 15.50 3.36 -9.89
CA ALA A 101 15.98 4.04 -8.69
C ALA A 101 15.20 5.32 -8.39
N SER A 102 14.82 6.09 -9.42
CA SER A 102 13.92 7.26 -9.27
C SER A 102 12.54 6.84 -8.80
N GLY A 103 11.95 5.82 -9.42
CA GLY A 103 10.65 5.26 -9.03
C GLY A 103 10.62 4.77 -7.58
N THR A 104 11.69 4.08 -7.14
CA THR A 104 11.86 3.69 -5.73
C THR A 104 11.69 4.89 -4.80
N LYS A 105 12.36 6.00 -5.09
CA LYS A 105 12.29 7.23 -4.28
C LYS A 105 10.91 7.88 -4.38
N GLU A 106 10.36 8.01 -5.58
CA GLU A 106 9.07 8.68 -5.80
C GLU A 106 7.93 7.99 -5.04
N PHE A 107 7.87 6.64 -5.05
CA PHE A 107 6.89 5.90 -4.26
C PHE A 107 7.15 6.00 -2.76
N ALA A 108 8.42 5.98 -2.32
CA ALA A 108 8.75 6.15 -0.91
C ALA A 108 8.34 7.54 -0.38
N GLU A 109 8.51 8.60 -1.17
CA GLU A 109 8.14 9.97 -0.78
C GLU A 109 6.64 10.11 -0.47
N ILE A 110 5.78 9.25 -1.05
CA ILE A 110 4.33 9.28 -0.80
C ILE A 110 4.02 8.94 0.66
N PHE A 111 4.67 7.93 1.24
CA PHE A 111 4.44 7.48 2.61
C PHE A 111 5.40 8.07 3.65
N MET A 112 6.41 8.84 3.24
CA MET A 112 7.36 9.47 4.18
C MET A 112 6.72 10.27 5.32
N PRO A 113 5.61 11.01 5.14
CA PRO A 113 4.98 11.72 6.25
C PRO A 113 4.45 10.76 7.33
N ASP A 114 3.86 9.64 6.96
CA ASP A 114 3.39 8.63 7.89
C ASP A 114 4.55 7.86 8.54
N LEU A 115 5.60 7.56 7.76
CA LEU A 115 6.83 6.97 8.31
C LEU A 115 7.44 7.88 9.39
N GLU A 116 7.51 9.20 9.15
CA GLU A 116 7.96 10.15 10.16
C GLU A 116 7.09 10.13 11.41
N LEU A 117 5.76 10.08 11.25
CA LEU A 117 4.83 10.01 12.35
C LEU A 117 5.03 8.76 13.22
N ARG A 118 5.26 7.60 12.60
CA ARG A 118 5.40 6.32 13.31
C ARG A 118 6.80 6.05 13.84
N MET A 119 7.84 6.46 13.12
CA MET A 119 9.23 6.08 13.39
C MET A 119 10.15 7.28 13.71
N GLY A 120 9.66 8.49 13.55
CA GLY A 120 10.35 9.73 13.87
C GLY A 120 11.17 10.32 12.73
N ALA A 121 11.49 11.62 12.88
CA ALA A 121 12.16 12.43 11.86
C ALA A 121 13.57 11.91 11.50
N THR A 122 14.28 11.29 12.44
CA THR A 122 15.61 10.71 12.19
C THR A 122 15.53 9.56 11.17
N VAL A 123 14.57 8.65 11.32
CA VAL A 123 14.40 7.51 10.40
C VAL A 123 14.01 8.00 9.01
N ARG A 124 13.08 8.98 8.94
CA ARG A 124 12.74 9.65 7.68
C ARG A 124 13.96 10.27 7.00
N GLY A 125 14.80 10.98 7.78
CA GLY A 125 16.03 11.59 7.26
C GLY A 125 17.00 10.55 6.72
N ASN A 126 17.19 9.43 7.43
CA ASN A 126 18.05 8.33 7.02
C ASN A 126 17.52 7.66 5.72
N LEU A 127 16.22 7.44 5.61
CA LEU A 127 15.62 6.90 4.39
C LEU A 127 15.83 7.85 3.21
N LEU A 128 15.57 9.15 3.37
CA LEU A 128 15.75 10.12 2.30
C LEU A 128 17.20 10.20 1.84
N ALA A 129 18.17 10.17 2.77
CA ALA A 129 19.59 10.12 2.44
C ALA A 129 19.94 8.84 1.66
N ALA A 130 19.49 7.67 2.13
CA ALA A 130 19.73 6.40 1.44
C ALA A 130 19.12 6.36 0.02
N LEU A 131 17.91 6.89 -0.18
CA LEU A 131 17.30 6.99 -1.50
C LEU A 131 18.07 7.91 -2.46
N ASN A 132 18.63 9.01 -1.96
CA ASN A 132 19.50 9.89 -2.75
C ASN A 132 20.83 9.22 -3.08
N ASP A 133 21.41 8.48 -2.13
CA ASP A 133 22.64 7.72 -2.33
C ASP A 133 22.43 6.58 -3.34
N LEU A 134 21.26 5.90 -3.32
CA LEU A 134 20.91 4.89 -4.32
C LEU A 134 20.90 5.49 -5.73
N ASN A 135 20.20 6.61 -5.91
CA ASN A 135 20.17 7.31 -7.20
C ASN A 135 21.57 7.72 -7.67
N SER A 136 22.41 8.18 -6.74
CA SER A 136 23.79 8.58 -7.03
C SER A 136 24.66 7.38 -7.43
N ALA A 137 24.56 6.26 -6.70
CA ALA A 137 25.29 5.03 -6.98
C ALA A 137 24.91 4.44 -8.34
N VAL A 138 23.61 4.36 -8.63
CA VAL A 138 23.10 3.88 -9.94
C VAL A 138 23.54 4.81 -11.07
N LYS A 139 23.52 6.12 -10.85
CA LYS A 139 24.02 7.11 -11.80
C LYS A 139 25.52 6.99 -12.06
N ALA A 140 26.30 6.63 -11.05
CA ALA A 140 27.74 6.39 -11.17
C ALA A 140 28.08 5.00 -11.74
N ASP A 141 27.10 4.13 -11.94
CA ASP A 141 27.27 2.71 -12.30
C ASP A 141 28.05 1.92 -11.23
N ASP A 142 27.95 2.35 -9.95
CA ASP A 142 28.57 1.69 -8.82
C ASP A 142 27.65 0.63 -8.22
N ALA A 143 27.77 -0.59 -8.73
CA ALA A 143 26.92 -1.72 -8.32
C ALA A 143 27.14 -2.12 -6.85
N ALA A 144 28.38 -2.02 -6.34
CA ALA A 144 28.70 -2.37 -4.97
C ALA A 144 28.02 -1.40 -3.99
N LYS A 145 28.14 -0.09 -4.24
CA LYS A 145 27.46 0.94 -3.45
C LYS A 145 25.96 0.87 -3.56
N SER A 146 25.44 0.60 -4.76
CA SER A 146 24.01 0.40 -4.97
C SER A 146 23.47 -0.73 -4.08
N THR A 147 24.15 -1.88 -4.03
CA THR A 147 23.76 -3.03 -3.21
C THR A 147 23.82 -2.70 -1.71
N GLU A 148 24.87 -2.03 -1.25
CA GLU A 148 24.99 -1.59 0.14
C GLU A 148 23.82 -0.70 0.56
N VAL A 149 23.48 0.28 -0.27
CA VAL A 149 22.42 1.24 0.03
C VAL A 149 21.03 0.59 -0.03
N GLN A 150 20.79 -0.32 -0.98
CA GLN A 150 19.55 -1.10 -1.03
C GLN A 150 19.31 -1.91 0.26
N ALA A 151 20.37 -2.45 0.87
CA ALA A 151 20.25 -3.15 2.15
C ALA A 151 19.80 -2.22 3.29
N ILE A 152 20.32 -0.97 3.33
CA ILE A 152 19.86 0.05 4.29
C ILE A 152 18.39 0.38 4.10
N ILE A 153 17.98 0.66 2.86
CA ILE A 153 16.58 0.96 2.53
C ILE A 153 15.67 -0.21 2.92
N THR A 154 16.09 -1.45 2.60
CA THR A 154 15.33 -2.67 2.93
C THR A 154 15.11 -2.80 4.44
N THR A 155 16.12 -2.51 5.26
CA THR A 155 15.97 -2.55 6.72
C THR A 155 14.91 -1.56 7.20
N ILE A 156 14.96 -0.30 6.74
CA ILE A 156 13.98 0.73 7.12
C ILE A 156 12.58 0.34 6.63
N PHE A 157 12.45 -0.19 5.42
CA PHE A 157 11.17 -0.65 4.87
C PHE A 157 10.58 -1.80 5.67
N ASN A 158 11.38 -2.76 6.12
CA ASN A 158 10.92 -3.87 6.96
C ASN A 158 10.43 -3.39 8.33
N ASP A 159 11.15 -2.47 8.95
CA ASP A 159 10.76 -1.90 10.24
C ASP A 159 9.45 -1.09 10.10
N TYR A 160 9.30 -0.33 9.02
CA TYR A 160 8.08 0.41 8.73
C TYR A 160 6.90 -0.50 8.44
N GLU A 161 7.10 -1.56 7.65
CA GLU A 161 6.07 -2.57 7.36
C GLU A 161 5.52 -3.20 8.65
N GLN A 162 6.38 -3.50 9.63
CA GLN A 162 5.93 -4.00 10.92
C GLN A 162 5.00 -3.01 11.63
N GLN A 163 5.31 -1.70 11.59
CA GLN A 163 4.42 -0.68 12.16
C GLN A 163 3.08 -0.59 11.42
N LEU A 164 3.10 -0.70 10.10
CA LEU A 164 1.88 -0.69 9.28
C LEU A 164 1.01 -1.92 9.55
N ASN A 165 1.59 -3.11 9.65
CA ASN A 165 0.85 -4.36 9.88
C ASN A 165 0.14 -4.39 11.24
N LEU A 166 0.67 -3.70 12.27
CA LEU A 166 0.00 -3.56 13.56
C LEU A 166 -1.31 -2.77 13.46
N ALA A 167 -1.41 -1.86 12.50
CA ALA A 167 -2.56 -0.98 12.32
C ALA A 167 -3.49 -1.42 11.17
N ALA A 168 -2.94 -2.05 10.12
CA ALA A 168 -3.68 -2.49 8.94
C ALA A 168 -4.73 -3.56 9.25
N TYR A 169 -4.53 -4.32 10.32
CA TYR A 169 -5.40 -5.41 10.75
C TYR A 169 -5.83 -5.18 12.20
N SER A 170 -6.65 -4.14 12.41
CA SER A 170 -7.24 -3.88 13.73
C SER A 170 -8.09 -5.09 14.18
N PRO A 171 -8.00 -5.51 15.46
CA PRO A 171 -8.87 -6.59 15.99
C PRO A 171 -10.37 -6.30 15.90
N THR A 172 -10.74 -5.07 15.58
CA THR A 172 -12.13 -4.65 15.28
C THR A 172 -12.43 -4.74 13.77
N SER A 173 -11.44 -5.05 12.91
CA SER A 173 -11.72 -5.36 11.52
C SER A 173 -12.55 -6.63 11.49
N ASP A 174 -13.67 -6.52 10.81
CA ASP A 174 -14.73 -7.52 10.75
C ASP A 174 -14.14 -8.91 10.42
N THR A 175 -14.11 -9.81 11.41
CA THR A 175 -13.69 -11.20 11.23
C THR A 175 -14.45 -11.85 10.07
N ALA A 176 -15.70 -11.43 9.82
CA ALA A 176 -16.49 -11.87 8.69
C ALA A 176 -15.87 -11.52 7.33
N LEU A 177 -15.16 -10.39 7.20
CA LEU A 177 -14.52 -9.99 5.95
C LEU A 177 -13.26 -10.82 5.68
N VAL A 178 -12.50 -11.12 6.74
CA VAL A 178 -11.36 -12.04 6.67
C VAL A 178 -11.83 -13.47 6.41
N ASP A 179 -12.87 -13.92 7.09
CA ASP A 179 -13.45 -15.25 6.92
C ASP A 179 -14.03 -15.43 5.50
N ASN A 180 -14.69 -14.41 4.95
CA ASN A 180 -15.18 -14.43 3.57
C ASN A 180 -14.03 -14.45 2.55
N ALA A 181 -12.96 -13.67 2.76
CA ALA A 181 -11.79 -13.70 1.89
C ALA A 181 -11.11 -15.08 1.94
N VAL A 182 -10.93 -15.65 3.13
CA VAL A 182 -10.36 -17.00 3.30
C VAL A 182 -11.25 -18.04 2.62
N ALA A 183 -12.57 -17.97 2.76
CA ALA A 183 -13.51 -18.88 2.10
C ALA A 183 -13.41 -18.77 0.57
N SER A 184 -13.38 -17.55 0.01
CA SER A 184 -13.20 -17.35 -1.43
C SER A 184 -11.88 -17.91 -1.96
N TYR A 185 -10.78 -17.73 -1.24
CA TYR A 185 -9.48 -18.32 -1.62
C TYR A 185 -9.52 -19.84 -1.55
N GLN A 186 -10.21 -20.43 -0.56
CA GLN A 186 -10.37 -21.86 -0.47
C GLN A 186 -11.21 -22.43 -1.63
N GLU A 187 -12.32 -21.76 -1.99
CA GLU A 187 -13.13 -22.13 -3.14
C GLU A 187 -12.36 -22.08 -4.47
N ILE A 188 -11.51 -21.03 -4.66
CA ILE A 188 -10.63 -20.94 -5.81
C ILE A 188 -9.60 -22.09 -5.82
N ALA A 189 -8.98 -22.38 -4.68
CA ALA A 189 -8.02 -23.46 -4.55
C ALA A 189 -8.66 -24.83 -4.84
N ASP A 190 -9.84 -25.06 -4.32
CA ASP A 190 -10.62 -26.30 -4.54
C ASP A 190 -11.07 -26.43 -6.01
N ALA A 191 -11.41 -25.32 -6.67
CA ALA A 191 -11.77 -25.30 -8.09
C ALA A 191 -10.56 -25.59 -9.00
N LEU A 192 -9.38 -25.07 -8.64
CA LEU A 192 -8.12 -25.34 -9.34
C LEU A 192 -7.65 -26.80 -9.18
N ALA A 193 -8.01 -27.44 -8.06
CA ALA A 193 -7.66 -28.84 -7.80
C ALA A 193 -8.53 -29.87 -8.57
N LYS A 194 -9.63 -29.43 -9.19
CA LYS A 194 -10.49 -30.30 -10.00
C LYS A 194 -9.86 -30.61 -11.36
N ASP A 195 -10.15 -31.78 -11.89
CA ASP A 195 -9.77 -32.18 -13.24
C ASP A 195 -11.05 -32.62 -14.02
N PRO A 196 -11.53 -31.84 -15.01
CA PRO A 196 -11.00 -30.56 -15.47
C PRO A 196 -11.21 -29.41 -14.46
N ILE A 197 -10.36 -28.38 -14.54
CA ILE A 197 -10.46 -27.17 -13.70
C ILE A 197 -11.84 -26.51 -13.86
N ASP A 198 -12.46 -26.20 -12.73
CA ASP A 198 -13.79 -25.56 -12.69
C ASP A 198 -13.66 -24.04 -12.80
N VAL A 199 -13.55 -23.54 -14.03
CA VAL A 199 -13.40 -22.11 -14.33
C VAL A 199 -14.61 -21.30 -13.83
N ASN A 200 -15.82 -21.87 -13.87
CA ASN A 200 -17.03 -21.16 -13.42
C ASN A 200 -17.03 -20.94 -11.92
N ALA A 201 -16.55 -21.92 -11.12
CA ALA A 201 -16.41 -21.75 -9.68
C ALA A 201 -15.36 -20.69 -9.34
N ILE A 202 -14.24 -20.61 -10.07
CA ILE A 202 -13.20 -19.58 -9.89
C ILE A 202 -13.79 -18.20 -10.12
N VAL A 203 -14.54 -18.00 -11.22
CA VAL A 203 -15.14 -16.69 -11.55
C VAL A 203 -16.22 -16.29 -10.52
N ALA A 204 -16.96 -17.26 -9.96
CA ALA A 204 -17.99 -16.97 -8.97
C ALA A 204 -17.41 -16.61 -7.59
N ALA A 205 -16.21 -17.11 -7.26
CA ALA A 205 -15.52 -16.83 -5.99
C ALA A 205 -14.70 -15.53 -6.00
N TYR A 206 -14.43 -14.98 -7.19
CA TYR A 206 -13.67 -13.73 -7.38
C TYR A 206 -14.60 -12.53 -7.32
#